data_d7bef9a2df09a5500e4aad7b8509d919
#
_entry.id   d7bef9a2df09a5500e4aad7b8509d919
#
_cell.length_a   1.000
_cell.length_b   1.000
_cell.length_c   1.000
_cell.angle_alpha   90.00
_cell.angle_beta   90.00
_cell.angle_gamma   90.00
#
_symmetry.space_group_name_H-M   'P 1'
#
loop_
_entity.id
_entity.type
_entity.pdbx_description
1 polymer ?
#
loop_
_entity_poly.entity_id
_entity_poly.type
_entity_poly.pdbx_seq_one_letter_code
_entity_poly.pdbx_strand_id
1 'polypeptide(L)'
;MRLQGKVAIVTGAASGIGRALAQRFAIEGANVVIADLDQARVEAAASEISAASKGKTLGLAMDVTNEDSVEQGVARTIERFGGVNILCANAGNQIIGAVHELAFSDWKKIMAVHLDGSFLTTRACLRHMYASGQGGSIIYTGSVHSKLASVLKAPYVTAKHGILGLCRAVAKEGAPYGVRANVIAPGFVRTPLVDKQIPEQAKILNISEQDVVEKVMLKDSVDKQFTSTDEIADTVVFLSEQTTLALTGQTIMLSHGWFME
;
A
#
# COMPACT_ATOMS: atom_id res chain seq x y z
N MET A 1 -21.44 1.39 9.16
CA MET A 1 -20.36 0.80 8.35
C MET A 1 -20.09 1.72 7.17
N ARG A 2 -18.93 2.29 7.14
CA ARG A 2 -18.53 3.39 6.22
C ARG A 2 -18.33 2.92 4.77
N LEU A 3 -18.03 1.62 4.57
CA LEU A 3 -17.74 1.03 3.25
C LEU A 3 -18.72 -0.08 2.87
N GLN A 4 -19.95 -0.04 3.41
CA GLN A 4 -20.98 -1.05 3.18
C GLN A 4 -21.20 -1.31 1.69
N GLY A 5 -21.01 -2.57 1.27
CA GLY A 5 -21.24 -3.04 -0.10
C GLY A 5 -20.16 -2.64 -1.11
N LYS A 6 -19.13 -1.88 -0.70
CA LYS A 6 -17.97 -1.59 -1.55
C LYS A 6 -17.13 -2.84 -1.75
N VAL A 7 -16.42 -2.91 -2.86
CA VAL A 7 -15.46 -3.97 -3.17
C VAL A 7 -14.07 -3.38 -3.19
N ALA A 8 -13.17 -3.93 -2.36
CA ALA A 8 -11.80 -3.47 -2.23
C ALA A 8 -10.80 -4.57 -2.63
N ILE A 9 -9.78 -4.20 -3.39
CA ILE A 9 -8.58 -5.01 -3.60
C ILE A 9 -7.44 -4.39 -2.79
N VAL A 10 -6.78 -5.20 -1.96
CA VAL A 10 -5.59 -4.79 -1.20
C VAL A 10 -4.44 -5.70 -1.59
N THR A 11 -3.36 -5.14 -2.17
CA THR A 11 -2.17 -5.90 -2.55
C THR A 11 -1.14 -5.94 -1.41
N GLY A 12 -0.37 -7.04 -1.32
CA GLY A 12 0.54 -7.26 -0.18
C GLY A 12 -0.23 -7.43 1.14
N ALA A 13 -1.39 -8.07 1.09
CA ALA A 13 -2.36 -8.07 2.18
C ALA A 13 -2.30 -9.30 3.09
N ALA A 14 -1.35 -10.21 2.88
CA ALA A 14 -1.13 -11.35 3.80
C ALA A 14 -0.51 -10.93 5.15
N SER A 15 0.07 -9.73 5.25
CA SER A 15 0.75 -9.26 6.47
C SER A 15 0.80 -7.72 6.57
N GLY A 16 1.29 -7.21 7.70
CA GLY A 16 1.63 -5.80 7.91
C GLY A 16 0.48 -4.82 7.62
N ILE A 17 0.80 -3.71 6.97
CA ILE A 17 -0.15 -2.64 6.64
C ILE A 17 -1.30 -3.18 5.78
N GLY A 18 -0.99 -3.94 4.72
CA GLY A 18 -2.01 -4.48 3.81
C GLY A 18 -3.04 -5.35 4.54
N ARG A 19 -2.61 -6.21 5.48
CA ARG A 19 -3.53 -7.01 6.28
C ARG A 19 -4.41 -6.16 7.19
N ALA A 20 -3.85 -5.15 7.83
CA ALA A 20 -4.62 -4.23 8.67
C ALA A 20 -5.67 -3.44 7.86
N LEU A 21 -5.31 -2.98 6.64
CA LEU A 21 -6.25 -2.35 5.72
C LEU A 21 -7.38 -3.30 5.33
N ALA A 22 -7.05 -4.53 4.95
CA ALA A 22 -8.05 -5.55 4.57
C ALA A 22 -9.01 -5.85 5.73
N GLN A 23 -8.48 -6.01 6.94
CA GLN A 23 -9.27 -6.24 8.15
C GLN A 23 -10.21 -5.06 8.44
N ARG A 24 -9.70 -3.84 8.43
CA ARG A 24 -10.49 -2.64 8.71
C ARG A 24 -11.58 -2.45 7.65
N PHE A 25 -11.29 -2.64 6.37
CA PHE A 25 -12.28 -2.56 5.31
C PHE A 25 -13.41 -3.57 5.49
N ALA A 26 -13.09 -4.81 5.85
CA ALA A 26 -14.09 -5.84 6.12
C ALA A 26 -14.96 -5.51 7.34
N ILE A 27 -14.37 -4.94 8.41
CA ILE A 27 -15.10 -4.43 9.59
C ILE A 27 -16.06 -3.30 9.17
N GLU A 28 -15.64 -2.43 8.26
CA GLU A 28 -16.47 -1.34 7.73
C GLU A 28 -17.47 -1.79 6.65
N GLY A 29 -17.60 -3.11 6.44
CA GLY A 29 -18.64 -3.71 5.58
C GLY A 29 -18.28 -3.83 4.11
N ALA A 30 -17.04 -3.61 3.72
CA ALA A 30 -16.59 -3.89 2.36
C ALA A 30 -16.41 -5.40 2.12
N ASN A 31 -16.59 -5.82 0.88
CA ASN A 31 -16.09 -7.09 0.39
C ASN A 31 -14.61 -6.90 0.01
N VAL A 32 -13.71 -7.75 0.51
CA VAL A 32 -12.27 -7.50 0.41
C VAL A 32 -11.54 -8.64 -0.26
N VAL A 33 -10.75 -8.33 -1.27
CA VAL A 33 -9.76 -9.24 -1.85
C VAL A 33 -8.42 -9.00 -1.17
N ILE A 34 -7.92 -10.06 -0.54
CA ILE A 34 -6.61 -10.14 0.09
C ILE A 34 -5.64 -10.71 -0.95
N ALA A 35 -4.89 -9.85 -1.63
CA ALA A 35 -3.99 -10.24 -2.70
C ALA A 35 -2.52 -10.25 -2.22
N ASP A 36 -1.82 -11.36 -2.44
CA ASP A 36 -0.39 -11.52 -2.13
C ASP A 36 0.17 -12.68 -2.98
N LEU A 37 1.48 -12.94 -2.90
CA LEU A 37 2.12 -13.99 -3.70
C LEU A 37 1.76 -15.42 -3.26
N ASP A 38 1.56 -15.63 -1.97
CA ASP A 38 1.39 -16.97 -1.37
C ASP A 38 -0.10 -17.29 -1.17
N GLN A 39 -0.62 -18.26 -1.94
CA GLN A 39 -2.03 -18.68 -1.88
C GLN A 39 -2.45 -19.15 -0.49
N ALA A 40 -1.65 -19.93 0.20
CA ALA A 40 -2.01 -20.44 1.53
C ALA A 40 -2.12 -19.31 2.56
N ARG A 41 -1.21 -18.32 2.49
CA ARG A 41 -1.22 -17.17 3.39
C ARG A 41 -2.41 -16.24 3.13
N VAL A 42 -2.79 -16.00 1.88
CA VAL A 42 -3.96 -15.16 1.59
C VAL A 42 -5.26 -15.85 1.96
N GLU A 43 -5.36 -17.16 1.80
CA GLU A 43 -6.54 -17.94 2.23
C GLU A 43 -6.69 -17.93 3.76
N ALA A 44 -5.60 -18.14 4.49
CA ALA A 44 -5.60 -18.06 5.96
C ALA A 44 -6.03 -16.65 6.42
N ALA A 45 -5.42 -15.60 5.88
CA ALA A 45 -5.77 -14.22 6.20
C ALA A 45 -7.24 -13.90 5.87
N ALA A 46 -7.73 -14.36 4.70
CA ALA A 46 -9.13 -14.18 4.30
C ALA A 46 -10.10 -14.86 5.26
N SER A 47 -9.79 -16.10 5.68
CA SER A 47 -10.61 -16.85 6.64
C SER A 47 -10.67 -16.15 8.00
N GLU A 48 -9.53 -15.73 8.55
CA GLU A 48 -9.44 -15.05 9.84
C GLU A 48 -10.18 -13.71 9.82
N ILE A 49 -10.02 -12.91 8.77
CA ILE A 49 -10.69 -11.61 8.62
C ILE A 49 -12.20 -11.82 8.47
N SER A 50 -12.63 -12.80 7.69
CA SER A 50 -14.06 -13.11 7.50
C SER A 50 -14.73 -13.51 8.80
N ALA A 51 -14.05 -14.28 9.65
CA ALA A 51 -14.58 -14.69 10.94
C ALA A 51 -14.77 -13.52 11.94
N ALA A 52 -13.97 -12.45 11.78
CA ALA A 52 -13.96 -11.29 12.66
C ALA A 52 -14.74 -10.07 12.11
N SER A 53 -15.39 -10.19 10.93
CA SER A 53 -16.00 -9.06 10.24
C SER A 53 -17.35 -9.42 9.62
N LYS A 54 -18.05 -8.40 9.07
CA LYS A 54 -19.31 -8.58 8.34
C LYS A 54 -19.12 -8.58 6.83
N GLY A 55 -17.99 -8.11 6.34
CA GLY A 55 -17.64 -8.13 4.92
C GLY A 55 -17.22 -9.53 4.46
N LYS A 56 -17.50 -9.84 3.21
CA LYS A 56 -17.00 -11.08 2.58
C LYS A 56 -15.54 -10.89 2.16
N THR A 57 -14.74 -11.93 2.28
CA THR A 57 -13.34 -11.91 1.90
C THR A 57 -13.03 -12.94 0.83
N LEU A 58 -11.97 -12.68 0.06
CA LEU A 58 -11.41 -13.60 -0.93
C LEU A 58 -9.89 -13.53 -0.86
N GLY A 59 -9.23 -14.63 -0.53
CA GLY A 59 -7.77 -14.78 -0.66
C GLY A 59 -7.42 -15.09 -2.12
N LEU A 60 -6.46 -14.36 -2.68
CA LEU A 60 -6.10 -14.47 -4.08
C LEU A 60 -4.60 -14.36 -4.28
N ALA A 61 -3.95 -15.42 -4.78
CA ALA A 61 -2.56 -15.32 -5.22
C ALA A 61 -2.49 -14.37 -6.41
N MET A 62 -1.70 -13.30 -6.27
CA MET A 62 -1.51 -12.27 -7.29
C MET A 62 -0.09 -11.73 -7.23
N ASP A 63 0.68 -11.97 -8.27
CA ASP A 63 1.97 -11.32 -8.47
C ASP A 63 1.76 -9.98 -9.17
N VAL A 64 1.94 -8.88 -8.43
CA VAL A 64 1.76 -7.53 -8.96
C VAL A 64 2.77 -7.17 -10.05
N THR A 65 3.87 -7.90 -10.17
CA THR A 65 4.89 -7.70 -11.22
C THR A 65 4.57 -8.41 -12.53
N ASN A 66 3.51 -9.24 -12.53
CA ASN A 66 3.07 -10.01 -13.69
C ASN A 66 1.71 -9.49 -14.17
N GLU A 67 1.68 -8.99 -15.40
CA GLU A 67 0.49 -8.39 -16.01
C GLU A 67 -0.69 -9.35 -16.06
N ASP A 68 -0.47 -10.60 -16.51
CA ASP A 68 -1.54 -11.61 -16.63
C ASP A 68 -2.10 -11.99 -15.25
N SER A 69 -1.24 -12.11 -14.24
CA SER A 69 -1.65 -12.38 -12.85
C SER A 69 -2.55 -11.27 -12.32
N VAL A 70 -2.21 -10.01 -12.60
CA VAL A 70 -3.00 -8.85 -12.19
C VAL A 70 -4.35 -8.81 -12.91
N GLU A 71 -4.36 -8.96 -14.23
CA GLU A 71 -5.61 -8.96 -15.04
C GLU A 71 -6.56 -10.09 -14.59
N GLN A 72 -6.04 -11.31 -14.39
CA GLN A 72 -6.84 -12.42 -13.87
C GLN A 72 -7.36 -12.16 -12.46
N GLY A 73 -6.54 -11.56 -11.59
CA GLY A 73 -6.93 -11.23 -10.23
C GLY A 73 -8.07 -10.22 -10.17
N VAL A 74 -8.01 -9.18 -10.99
CA VAL A 74 -9.09 -8.19 -11.09
C VAL A 74 -10.35 -8.82 -11.71
N ALA A 75 -10.22 -9.64 -12.76
CA ALA A 75 -11.35 -10.35 -13.37
C ALA A 75 -12.07 -11.26 -12.36
N ARG A 76 -11.33 -12.06 -11.58
CA ARG A 76 -11.89 -12.91 -10.51
C ARG A 76 -12.58 -12.10 -9.42
N THR A 77 -12.07 -10.91 -9.11
CA THR A 77 -12.71 -9.98 -8.16
C THR A 77 -14.07 -9.53 -8.67
N ILE A 78 -14.13 -9.12 -9.94
CA ILE A 78 -15.37 -8.68 -10.59
C ILE A 78 -16.38 -9.82 -10.66
N GLU A 79 -15.95 -11.00 -11.07
CA GLU A 79 -16.79 -12.21 -11.09
C GLU A 79 -17.38 -12.52 -9.71
N ARG A 80 -16.56 -12.44 -8.66
CA ARG A 80 -16.96 -12.83 -7.30
C ARG A 80 -17.85 -11.82 -6.60
N PHE A 81 -17.61 -10.50 -6.83
CA PHE A 81 -18.23 -9.42 -6.06
C PHE A 81 -18.98 -8.40 -6.91
N GLY A 82 -18.97 -8.53 -8.23
CA GLY A 82 -19.70 -7.66 -9.16
C GLY A 82 -18.96 -6.37 -9.55
N GLY A 83 -17.75 -6.14 -9.04
CA GLY A 83 -17.00 -4.94 -9.39
C GLY A 83 -15.77 -4.68 -8.52
N VAL A 84 -15.16 -3.50 -8.73
CA VAL A 84 -14.05 -2.96 -7.90
C VAL A 84 -14.31 -1.48 -7.66
N ASN A 85 -14.42 -1.07 -6.41
CA ASN A 85 -14.62 0.33 -6.02
C ASN A 85 -13.37 0.95 -5.38
N ILE A 86 -12.51 0.14 -4.74
CA ILE A 86 -11.34 0.58 -4.00
C ILE A 86 -10.14 -0.29 -4.39
N LEU A 87 -9.03 0.35 -4.71
CA LEU A 87 -7.72 -0.30 -4.84
C LEU A 87 -6.77 0.29 -3.79
N CYS A 88 -6.18 -0.58 -2.96
CA CYS A 88 -5.00 -0.24 -2.17
C CYS A 88 -3.77 -0.90 -2.80
N ALA A 89 -3.01 -0.14 -3.60
CA ALA A 89 -1.74 -0.56 -4.15
C ALA A 89 -0.66 -0.46 -3.04
N ASN A 90 -0.56 -1.53 -2.26
CA ASN A 90 0.23 -1.57 -1.03
C ASN A 90 1.41 -2.55 -1.11
N ALA A 91 1.41 -3.51 -2.02
CA ALA A 91 2.51 -4.48 -2.16
C ALA A 91 3.87 -3.78 -2.21
N GLY A 92 4.83 -4.29 -1.46
CA GLY A 92 6.15 -3.68 -1.37
C GLY A 92 7.16 -4.55 -0.66
N ASN A 93 8.43 -4.27 -0.92
CA ASN A 93 9.58 -4.91 -0.31
C ASN A 93 10.69 -3.88 -0.07
N GLN A 94 11.78 -4.28 0.56
CA GLN A 94 12.91 -3.42 0.85
C GLN A 94 14.20 -4.16 0.62
N ILE A 95 15.16 -3.47 0.00
CA ILE A 95 16.55 -3.90 -0.10
C ILE A 95 17.40 -2.71 0.34
N ILE A 96 18.37 -2.96 1.21
CA ILE A 96 19.26 -1.94 1.79
C ILE A 96 20.64 -2.15 1.22
N GLY A 97 21.24 -1.09 0.70
CA GLY A 97 22.58 -1.11 0.15
C GLY A 97 23.03 0.26 -0.35
N ALA A 98 24.34 0.49 -0.34
CA ALA A 98 24.93 1.71 -0.88
C ALA A 98 24.73 1.76 -2.41
N VAL A 99 24.46 2.94 -2.97
CA VAL A 99 24.13 3.10 -4.40
C VAL A 99 25.19 2.50 -5.32
N HIS A 100 26.46 2.69 -5.00
CA HIS A 100 27.58 2.22 -5.83
C HIS A 100 27.84 0.72 -5.75
N GLU A 101 27.26 0.03 -4.75
CA GLU A 101 27.39 -1.42 -4.54
C GLU A 101 26.12 -2.19 -4.85
N LEU A 102 25.01 -1.49 -5.07
CA LEU A 102 23.72 -2.10 -5.27
C LEU A 102 23.65 -2.85 -6.60
N ALA A 103 23.30 -4.14 -6.56
CA ALA A 103 23.10 -4.91 -7.77
C ALA A 103 21.93 -4.36 -8.62
N PHE A 104 22.11 -4.28 -9.93
CA PHE A 104 21.06 -3.80 -10.83
C PHE A 104 19.80 -4.67 -10.77
N SER A 105 19.95 -5.99 -10.51
CA SER A 105 18.82 -6.89 -10.27
C SER A 105 17.97 -6.50 -9.06
N ASP A 106 18.60 -5.99 -8.00
CA ASP A 106 17.90 -5.54 -6.80
C ASP A 106 17.19 -4.21 -7.01
N TRP A 107 17.81 -3.29 -7.75
CA TRP A 107 17.14 -2.11 -8.26
C TRP A 107 15.86 -2.48 -9.02
N LYS A 108 15.96 -3.38 -10.00
CA LYS A 108 14.82 -3.82 -10.82
C LYS A 108 13.72 -4.47 -9.98
N LYS A 109 14.06 -5.30 -8.99
CA LYS A 109 13.06 -5.92 -8.10
C LYS A 109 12.24 -4.88 -7.34
N ILE A 110 12.90 -3.86 -6.79
CA ILE A 110 12.19 -2.80 -6.06
C ILE A 110 11.29 -2.01 -7.01
N MET A 111 11.78 -1.61 -8.17
CA MET A 111 11.00 -0.86 -9.16
C MET A 111 9.80 -1.68 -9.65
N ALA A 112 10.00 -2.96 -9.98
CA ALA A 112 8.94 -3.85 -10.44
C ALA A 112 7.80 -4.00 -9.43
N VAL A 113 8.10 -4.23 -8.15
CA VAL A 113 7.06 -4.41 -7.14
C VAL A 113 6.34 -3.09 -6.84
N HIS A 114 7.11 -2.01 -6.57
CA HIS A 114 6.50 -0.77 -6.09
C HIS A 114 5.88 0.06 -7.19
N LEU A 115 6.57 0.24 -8.32
CA LEU A 115 6.15 1.17 -9.37
C LEU A 115 5.38 0.45 -10.46
N ASP A 116 5.97 -0.58 -11.09
CA ASP A 116 5.29 -1.32 -12.15
C ASP A 116 4.05 -2.04 -11.60
N GLY A 117 4.14 -2.66 -10.42
CA GLY A 117 3.00 -3.32 -9.75
C GLY A 117 1.87 -2.35 -9.37
N SER A 118 2.21 -1.14 -8.92
CA SER A 118 1.20 -0.09 -8.71
C SER A 118 0.54 0.34 -10.01
N PHE A 119 1.31 0.48 -11.09
CA PHE A 119 0.79 0.81 -12.42
C PHE A 119 -0.12 -0.30 -12.96
N LEU A 120 0.32 -1.56 -12.95
CA LEU A 120 -0.45 -2.68 -13.49
C LEU A 120 -1.79 -2.86 -12.77
N THR A 121 -1.77 -2.86 -11.44
CA THR A 121 -3.00 -2.98 -10.63
C THR A 121 -3.93 -1.79 -10.82
N THR A 122 -3.38 -0.57 -10.90
CA THR A 122 -4.15 0.65 -11.20
C THR A 122 -4.82 0.55 -12.55
N ARG A 123 -4.08 0.22 -13.61
CA ARG A 123 -4.59 0.11 -14.97
C ARG A 123 -5.74 -0.89 -15.07
N ALA A 124 -5.57 -2.08 -14.50
CA ALA A 124 -6.60 -3.11 -14.51
C ALA A 124 -7.88 -2.67 -13.78
N CYS A 125 -7.76 -2.04 -12.61
CA CYS A 125 -8.90 -1.50 -11.87
C CYS A 125 -9.58 -0.33 -12.57
N LEU A 126 -8.80 0.60 -13.16
CA LEU A 126 -9.34 1.77 -13.87
C LEU A 126 -10.20 1.38 -15.06
N ARG A 127 -9.82 0.35 -15.83
CA ARG A 127 -10.64 -0.15 -16.95
C ARG A 127 -12.06 -0.50 -16.49
N HIS A 128 -12.18 -1.19 -15.35
CA HIS A 128 -13.49 -1.50 -14.77
C HIS A 128 -14.19 -0.27 -14.19
N MET A 129 -13.50 0.56 -13.41
CA MET A 129 -14.07 1.76 -12.80
C MET A 129 -14.64 2.72 -13.86
N TYR A 130 -13.91 2.91 -14.98
CA TYR A 130 -14.38 3.76 -16.08
C TYR A 130 -15.59 3.15 -16.80
N ALA A 131 -15.53 1.85 -17.11
CA ALA A 131 -16.62 1.17 -17.80
C ALA A 131 -17.92 1.09 -16.97
N SER A 132 -17.80 0.93 -15.64
CA SER A 132 -18.95 0.85 -14.75
C SER A 132 -19.62 2.20 -14.48
N GLY A 133 -18.91 3.32 -14.63
CA GLY A 133 -19.39 4.66 -14.30
C GLY A 133 -19.69 4.90 -12.81
N GLN A 134 -19.26 4.00 -11.93
CA GLN A 134 -19.52 4.10 -10.48
C GLN A 134 -18.45 4.90 -9.73
N GLY A 135 -17.44 5.39 -10.43
CA GLY A 135 -16.29 6.02 -9.81
C GLY A 135 -15.41 5.02 -9.06
N GLY A 136 -14.51 5.54 -8.22
CA GLY A 136 -13.62 4.69 -7.42
C GLY A 136 -12.65 5.48 -6.56
N SER A 137 -11.92 4.74 -5.71
CA SER A 137 -10.86 5.27 -4.87
C SER A 137 -9.59 4.43 -5.02
N ILE A 138 -8.49 5.05 -5.42
CA ILE A 138 -7.19 4.41 -5.50
C ILE A 138 -6.30 5.00 -4.44
N ILE A 139 -5.79 4.15 -3.56
CA ILE A 139 -4.88 4.54 -2.48
C ILE A 139 -3.53 3.85 -2.73
N TYR A 140 -2.50 4.64 -2.86
CA TYR A 140 -1.13 4.16 -2.97
C TYR A 140 -0.43 4.21 -1.60
N THR A 141 0.24 3.16 -1.23
CA THR A 141 1.14 3.17 -0.08
C THR A 141 2.48 3.78 -0.47
N GLY A 142 2.61 5.06 -0.21
CA GLY A 142 3.86 5.81 -0.28
C GLY A 142 4.74 5.59 0.95
N SER A 143 5.43 6.62 1.35
CA SER A 143 6.27 6.71 2.55
C SER A 143 6.63 8.18 2.77
N VAL A 144 7.16 8.55 3.94
CA VAL A 144 7.94 9.78 4.09
C VAL A 144 9.02 9.87 3.01
N HIS A 145 9.55 8.72 2.58
CA HIS A 145 10.52 8.63 1.48
C HIS A 145 9.92 8.92 0.09
N SER A 146 8.66 9.28 -0.01
CA SER A 146 8.09 9.90 -1.21
C SER A 146 8.44 11.39 -1.34
N LYS A 147 8.95 12.00 -0.27
CA LYS A 147 9.34 13.42 -0.17
C LYS A 147 10.77 13.62 0.31
N LEU A 148 11.27 12.73 1.18
CA LEU A 148 12.62 12.76 1.72
C LEU A 148 13.48 11.63 1.16
N ALA A 149 14.79 11.83 1.17
CA ALA A 149 15.76 10.78 0.92
C ALA A 149 16.26 10.15 2.22
N SER A 150 16.78 8.95 2.10
CA SER A 150 17.50 8.25 3.15
C SER A 150 18.69 7.50 2.54
N VAL A 151 19.78 7.41 3.26
CA VAL A 151 20.94 6.61 2.86
C VAL A 151 20.56 5.13 2.72
N LEU A 152 21.25 4.40 1.88
CA LEU A 152 21.10 2.96 1.66
C LEU A 152 19.75 2.50 1.07
N LYS A 153 18.88 3.43 0.64
CA LYS A 153 17.51 3.12 0.17
C LYS A 153 17.21 3.70 -1.22
N ALA A 154 18.20 3.91 -2.06
CA ALA A 154 18.04 4.60 -3.35
C ALA A 154 16.89 4.04 -4.23
N PRO A 155 16.76 2.72 -4.49
CA PRO A 155 15.66 2.22 -5.31
C PRO A 155 14.29 2.42 -4.66
N TYR A 156 14.20 2.26 -3.35
CA TYR A 156 12.96 2.49 -2.60
C TYR A 156 12.53 3.96 -2.64
N VAL A 157 13.45 4.87 -2.35
CA VAL A 157 13.22 6.32 -2.44
C VAL A 157 12.75 6.70 -3.85
N THR A 158 13.43 6.21 -4.88
CA THR A 158 13.05 6.47 -6.28
C THR A 158 11.64 5.95 -6.58
N ALA A 159 11.34 4.71 -6.21
CA ALA A 159 10.02 4.13 -6.44
C ALA A 159 8.91 4.92 -5.69
N LYS A 160 9.16 5.30 -4.44
CA LYS A 160 8.18 6.05 -3.64
C LYS A 160 7.97 7.48 -4.13
N HIS A 161 8.97 8.15 -4.71
CA HIS A 161 8.80 9.40 -5.44
C HIS A 161 8.00 9.20 -6.76
N GLY A 162 8.28 8.12 -7.50
CA GLY A 162 7.56 7.78 -8.73
C GLY A 162 6.06 7.55 -8.50
N ILE A 163 5.68 6.95 -7.37
CA ILE A 163 4.28 6.75 -6.97
C ILE A 163 3.53 8.08 -6.86
N LEU A 164 4.15 9.17 -6.41
CA LEU A 164 3.50 10.49 -6.39
C LEU A 164 3.13 10.97 -7.80
N GLY A 165 4.03 10.77 -8.75
CA GLY A 165 3.78 11.10 -10.16
C GLY A 165 2.60 10.30 -10.70
N LEU A 166 2.62 8.97 -10.52
CA LEU A 166 1.54 8.09 -10.93
C LEU A 166 0.19 8.50 -10.30
N CYS A 167 0.15 8.72 -9.00
CA CYS A 167 -1.04 9.14 -8.28
C CYS A 167 -1.64 10.44 -8.87
N ARG A 168 -0.81 11.45 -9.11
CA ARG A 168 -1.25 12.74 -9.65
C ARG A 168 -1.76 12.64 -11.09
N ALA A 169 -1.15 11.81 -11.92
CA ALA A 169 -1.63 11.51 -13.27
C ALA A 169 -3.00 10.85 -13.21
N VAL A 170 -3.12 9.78 -12.41
CA VAL A 170 -4.38 9.05 -12.24
C VAL A 170 -5.49 9.91 -11.64
N ALA A 171 -5.17 10.82 -10.70
CA ALA A 171 -6.14 11.77 -10.16
C ALA A 171 -6.74 12.69 -11.23
N LYS A 172 -5.93 13.14 -12.19
CA LYS A 172 -6.39 13.99 -13.31
C LYS A 172 -7.17 13.19 -14.34
N GLU A 173 -6.67 12.04 -14.76
CA GLU A 173 -7.30 11.17 -15.76
C GLU A 173 -8.60 10.53 -15.24
N GLY A 174 -8.64 10.18 -13.95
CA GLY A 174 -9.79 9.56 -13.30
C GLY A 174 -10.94 10.50 -12.97
N ALA A 175 -10.65 11.81 -12.84
CA ALA A 175 -11.66 12.81 -12.44
C ALA A 175 -12.94 12.81 -13.30
N PRO A 176 -12.88 12.75 -14.65
CA PRO A 176 -14.09 12.69 -15.48
C PRO A 176 -14.97 11.45 -15.21
N TYR A 177 -14.39 10.40 -14.63
CA TYR A 177 -15.08 9.14 -14.30
C TYR A 177 -15.42 9.01 -12.81
N GLY A 178 -15.22 10.08 -12.03
CA GLY A 178 -15.47 10.05 -10.58
C GLY A 178 -14.44 9.20 -9.79
N VAL A 179 -13.27 8.93 -10.37
CA VAL A 179 -12.20 8.19 -9.69
C VAL A 179 -11.25 9.16 -9.01
N ARG A 180 -10.95 8.91 -7.74
CA ARG A 180 -9.97 9.62 -6.92
C ARG A 180 -8.72 8.78 -6.74
N ALA A 181 -7.57 9.43 -6.66
CA ALA A 181 -6.31 8.78 -6.35
C ALA A 181 -5.55 9.59 -5.31
N ASN A 182 -5.09 8.94 -4.24
CA ASN A 182 -4.32 9.58 -3.18
C ASN A 182 -3.18 8.68 -2.71
N VAL A 183 -2.20 9.27 -2.07
CA VAL A 183 -1.07 8.57 -1.44
C VAL A 183 -1.20 8.71 0.08
N ILE A 184 -1.08 7.61 0.80
CA ILE A 184 -0.71 7.63 2.21
C ILE A 184 0.80 7.52 2.32
N ALA A 185 1.41 8.32 3.16
CA ALA A 185 2.86 8.39 3.33
C ALA A 185 3.26 8.17 4.80
N PRO A 186 3.31 6.90 5.25
CA PRO A 186 3.72 6.59 6.60
C PRO A 186 5.18 6.91 6.88
N GLY A 187 5.49 7.18 8.15
CA GLY A 187 6.82 7.07 8.72
C GLY A 187 7.22 5.61 8.88
N PHE A 188 7.97 5.30 9.94
CA PHE A 188 8.23 3.91 10.29
C PHE A 188 7.01 3.28 10.95
N VAL A 189 6.61 2.11 10.44
CA VAL A 189 5.47 1.32 10.93
C VAL A 189 6.00 -0.01 11.42
N ARG A 190 5.72 -0.37 12.70
CA ARG A 190 6.18 -1.65 13.24
C ARG A 190 5.48 -2.80 12.53
N THR A 191 6.18 -3.46 11.64
CA THR A 191 5.71 -4.56 10.79
C THR A 191 6.82 -5.59 10.63
N PRO A 192 6.52 -6.83 10.18
CA PRO A 192 7.56 -7.83 9.90
C PRO A 192 8.66 -7.32 8.95
N LEU A 193 8.34 -6.39 8.03
CA LEU A 193 9.31 -5.77 7.15
C LEU A 193 10.30 -4.90 7.92
N VAL A 194 9.83 -4.09 8.88
CA VAL A 194 10.68 -3.22 9.71
C VAL A 194 11.48 -4.05 10.71
N ASP A 195 10.86 -5.08 11.33
CA ASP A 195 11.56 -5.97 12.26
C ASP A 195 12.76 -6.66 11.60
N LYS A 196 12.64 -7.04 10.32
CA LYS A 196 13.75 -7.59 9.54
C LYS A 196 14.85 -6.56 9.26
N GLN A 197 14.50 -5.29 9.03
CA GLN A 197 15.45 -4.23 8.72
C GLN A 197 16.32 -3.81 9.92
N ILE A 198 15.82 -3.96 11.16
CA ILE A 198 16.54 -3.53 12.36
C ILE A 198 17.91 -4.21 12.47
N PRO A 199 18.02 -5.56 12.50
CA PRO A 199 19.31 -6.23 12.58
C PRO A 199 20.19 -5.99 11.33
N GLU A 200 19.59 -5.89 10.14
CA GLU A 200 20.33 -5.60 8.91
C GLU A 200 21.01 -4.23 8.99
N GLN A 201 20.30 -3.19 9.43
CA GLN A 201 20.85 -1.84 9.60
C GLN A 201 21.87 -1.79 10.75
N ALA A 202 21.61 -2.47 11.87
CA ALA A 202 22.55 -2.54 12.99
C ALA A 202 23.91 -3.06 12.53
N LYS A 203 23.93 -4.11 11.73
CA LYS A 203 25.14 -4.70 11.15
C LYS A 203 25.84 -3.73 10.20
N ILE A 204 25.13 -3.10 9.27
CA ILE A 204 25.71 -2.19 8.27
C ILE A 204 26.28 -0.92 8.94
N LEU A 205 25.57 -0.39 9.92
CA LEU A 205 25.95 0.85 10.61
C LEU A 205 26.88 0.64 11.79
N ASN A 206 27.16 -0.62 12.17
CA ASN A 206 27.95 -1.00 13.33
C ASN A 206 27.49 -0.35 14.65
N ILE A 207 26.17 -0.41 14.90
CA ILE A 207 25.49 0.10 16.10
C ILE A 207 24.55 -0.97 16.66
N SER A 208 24.03 -0.75 17.87
CA SER A 208 23.02 -1.66 18.46
C SER A 208 21.69 -1.58 17.74
N GLU A 209 20.87 -2.65 17.82
CA GLU A 209 19.48 -2.65 17.31
C GLU A 209 18.62 -1.57 17.99
N GLN A 210 18.87 -1.30 19.27
CA GLN A 210 18.20 -0.22 19.99
C GLN A 210 18.57 1.14 19.39
N ASP A 211 19.85 1.38 19.08
CA ASP A 211 20.30 2.61 18.42
C ASP A 211 19.70 2.78 17.02
N VAL A 212 19.50 1.67 16.28
CA VAL A 212 18.76 1.73 15.00
C VAL A 212 17.37 2.28 15.23
N VAL A 213 16.63 1.76 16.21
CA VAL A 213 15.27 2.23 16.50
C VAL A 213 15.28 3.69 16.96
N GLU A 214 16.08 4.04 17.95
CA GLU A 214 16.03 5.36 18.59
C GLU A 214 16.69 6.47 17.75
N LYS A 215 17.87 6.17 17.17
CA LYS A 215 18.74 7.19 16.52
C LYS A 215 18.62 7.21 14.99
N VAL A 216 18.03 6.16 14.40
CA VAL A 216 17.85 6.08 12.93
C VAL A 216 16.37 6.13 12.56
N MET A 217 15.53 5.26 13.13
CA MET A 217 14.13 5.14 12.70
C MET A 217 13.23 6.22 13.31
N LEU A 218 13.31 6.43 14.62
CA LEU A 218 12.42 7.34 15.35
C LEU A 218 13.05 8.71 15.64
N LYS A 219 14.28 8.95 15.16
CA LYS A 219 15.04 10.16 15.44
C LYS A 219 14.26 11.46 15.19
N ASP A 220 13.55 11.51 14.09
CA ASP A 220 12.89 12.72 13.60
C ASP A 220 11.39 12.77 13.92
N SER A 221 10.79 11.70 14.46
CA SER A 221 9.40 11.75 14.95
C SER A 221 9.31 12.54 16.25
N VAL A 222 8.23 13.33 16.41
CA VAL A 222 8.12 14.27 17.56
C VAL A 222 7.87 13.57 18.89
N ASP A 223 7.22 12.41 18.86
CA ASP A 223 6.85 11.61 20.04
C ASP A 223 7.66 10.30 20.18
N LYS A 224 8.62 10.08 19.28
CA LYS A 224 9.47 8.87 19.24
C LYS A 224 8.71 7.56 19.14
N GLN A 225 7.57 7.57 18.44
CA GLN A 225 6.74 6.39 18.26
C GLN A 225 6.68 5.93 16.79
N PHE A 226 6.48 4.63 16.60
CA PHE A 226 6.12 4.07 15.31
C PHE A 226 4.66 4.42 14.97
N THR A 227 4.40 4.75 13.71
CA THR A 227 3.03 4.82 13.22
C THR A 227 2.39 3.43 13.33
N SER A 228 1.20 3.36 13.90
CA SER A 228 0.47 2.09 14.01
C SER A 228 -0.25 1.74 12.71
N THR A 229 -0.51 0.46 12.50
CA THR A 229 -1.32 0.00 11.36
C THR A 229 -2.77 0.47 11.46
N ASP A 230 -3.28 0.72 12.67
CA ASP A 230 -4.64 1.22 12.90
C ASP A 230 -4.79 2.68 12.48
N GLU A 231 -3.83 3.55 12.80
CA GLU A 231 -3.82 4.96 12.34
C GLU A 231 -3.82 5.05 10.81
N ILE A 232 -3.05 4.15 10.16
CA ILE A 232 -3.04 4.05 8.70
C ILE A 232 -4.41 3.59 8.19
N ALA A 233 -4.97 2.55 8.77
CA ALA A 233 -6.23 1.97 8.33
C ALA A 233 -7.39 2.96 8.48
N ASP A 234 -7.46 3.72 9.58
CA ASP A 234 -8.47 4.76 9.79
C ASP A 234 -8.39 5.85 8.72
N THR A 235 -7.19 6.29 8.40
CA THR A 235 -6.96 7.29 7.34
C THR A 235 -7.36 6.75 5.97
N VAL A 236 -7.04 5.50 5.66
CA VAL A 236 -7.37 4.88 4.36
C VAL A 236 -8.88 4.68 4.23
N VAL A 237 -9.59 4.30 5.29
CA VAL A 237 -11.06 4.26 5.30
C VAL A 237 -11.63 5.65 5.04
N PHE A 238 -11.13 6.68 5.73
CA PHE A 238 -11.56 8.07 5.51
C PHE A 238 -11.37 8.51 4.04
N LEU A 239 -10.24 8.22 3.42
CA LEU A 239 -10.01 8.55 2.01
C LEU A 239 -10.90 7.73 1.06
N SER A 240 -11.22 6.49 1.43
CA SER A 240 -12.01 5.57 0.59
C SER A 240 -13.50 5.89 0.60
N GLU A 241 -14.05 6.42 1.69
CA GLU A 241 -15.48 6.75 1.81
C GLU A 241 -15.89 8.05 1.13
N GLN A 242 -14.92 8.94 0.78
CA GLN A 242 -15.21 10.23 0.15
C GLN A 242 -16.01 10.05 -1.14
N THR A 243 -16.99 10.89 -1.35
CA THR A 243 -17.88 10.86 -2.53
C THR A 243 -17.63 12.00 -3.52
N THR A 244 -16.76 12.95 -3.15
CA THR A 244 -16.42 14.10 -3.98
C THR A 244 -14.94 14.07 -4.40
N LEU A 245 -14.57 14.86 -5.39
CA LEU A 245 -13.19 14.98 -5.88
C LEU A 245 -12.33 15.95 -5.05
N ALA A 246 -12.85 16.50 -3.94
CA ALA A 246 -12.13 17.48 -3.13
C ALA A 246 -10.78 16.94 -2.60
N LEU A 247 -10.74 15.63 -2.26
CA LEU A 247 -9.53 14.93 -1.87
C LEU A 247 -9.07 13.98 -2.99
N THR A 248 -8.35 14.49 -3.96
CA THR A 248 -7.69 13.71 -5.01
C THR A 248 -6.31 14.28 -5.33
N GLY A 249 -5.37 13.44 -5.71
CA GLY A 249 -3.98 13.82 -6.00
C GLY A 249 -3.15 14.20 -4.77
N GLN A 250 -3.66 13.96 -3.57
CA GLN A 250 -3.04 14.36 -2.31
C GLN A 250 -2.08 13.33 -1.76
N THR A 251 -1.14 13.79 -0.93
CA THR A 251 -0.26 12.95 -0.12
C THR A 251 -0.58 13.21 1.34
N ILE A 252 -1.06 12.20 2.04
CA ILE A 252 -1.41 12.30 3.46
C ILE A 252 -0.26 11.72 4.27
N MET A 253 0.45 12.61 4.98
CA MET A 253 1.57 12.23 5.83
C MET A 253 1.08 11.61 7.13
N LEU A 254 1.59 10.42 7.47
CA LEU A 254 1.29 9.67 8.70
C LEU A 254 2.62 9.31 9.37
N SER A 255 3.33 10.32 9.87
CA SER A 255 4.75 10.20 10.19
C SER A 255 5.12 10.73 11.57
N HIS A 256 4.17 11.00 12.45
CA HIS A 256 4.43 11.58 13.77
C HIS A 256 5.33 12.82 13.69
N GLY A 257 5.04 13.71 12.72
CA GLY A 257 5.78 14.94 12.53
C GLY A 257 7.19 14.79 11.95
N TRP A 258 7.61 13.57 11.55
CA TRP A 258 8.92 13.40 10.89
C TRP A 258 9.05 14.25 9.62
N PHE A 259 7.99 14.34 8.84
CA PHE A 259 7.91 15.27 7.71
C PHE A 259 6.60 16.04 7.79
N MET A 260 6.69 17.36 7.62
CA MET A 260 5.56 18.30 7.58
C MET A 260 5.67 19.12 6.28
N GLU A 261 4.57 19.25 5.52
CA GLU A 261 4.45 20.12 4.34
C GLU A 261 3.82 21.45 4.72
#